data_8dccd2eb1a7e0551d891ff0037a2318e
#
_entry.id   8dccd2eb1a7e0551d891ff0037a2318e
#
_cell.length_a   1.000
_cell.length_b   1.000
_cell.length_c   1.000
_cell.angle_alpha   90.00
_cell.angle_beta   90.00
_cell.angle_gamma   90.00
#
_symmetry.space_group_name_H-M   'P 1'
#
loop_
_entity.id
_entity.type
_entity.pdbx_description
1 polymer ?
#
loop_
_entity_poly.entity_id
_entity_poly.type
_entity_poly.pdbx_seq_one_letter_code
_entity_poly.pdbx_strand_id
1 'polypeptide(L)'
;HVNLNALRQNIGMVFQQFNLFPNLSVIENIKLAPKKLRKFSDQKATKLARSLLDDVGLLDKADASPNSLSGGQKQRVAIARALAMEPKIMLFDEPTSALDPEMIGEVLDVIRKVAKKGMTMVIVTHEMKFAREVGTRMIFLDKGEIIENGTPAQVMDHPKTERAKKFFAK
;
A
#
# COMPACT_ATOMS: atom_id res chain seq x y z
N HIS A 1 21.98 20.74 -0.92
CA HIS A 1 20.55 20.67 -1.32
C HIS A 1 20.18 19.22 -1.60
N VAL A 2 19.20 18.68 -0.87
CA VAL A 2 18.67 17.34 -1.14
C VAL A 2 17.78 17.40 -2.39
N ASN A 3 18.03 16.53 -3.36
CA ASN A 3 17.15 16.39 -4.52
C ASN A 3 15.88 15.62 -4.11
N LEU A 4 14.81 16.35 -3.81
CA LEU A 4 13.53 15.77 -3.37
C LEU A 4 12.93 14.80 -4.40
N ASN A 5 13.12 15.04 -5.69
CA ASN A 5 12.61 14.14 -6.73
C ASN A 5 13.34 12.80 -6.71
N ALA A 6 14.65 12.78 -6.49
CA ALA A 6 15.43 11.56 -6.35
C ALA A 6 15.03 10.80 -5.07
N LEU A 7 14.79 11.52 -3.96
CA LEU A 7 14.30 10.93 -2.71
C LEU A 7 12.93 10.26 -2.91
N ARG A 8 11.97 10.97 -3.49
CA ARG A 8 10.62 10.47 -3.75
C ARG A 8 10.57 9.23 -4.62
N GLN A 9 11.54 9.02 -5.53
CA GLN A 9 11.62 7.80 -6.33
C GLN A 9 11.91 6.54 -5.51
N ASN A 10 12.44 6.68 -4.28
CA ASN A 10 12.72 5.57 -3.37
C ASN A 10 11.58 5.32 -2.37
N ILE A 11 10.51 6.09 -2.44
CA ILE A 11 9.35 5.98 -1.54
C ILE A 11 8.13 5.70 -2.41
N GLY A 12 7.54 4.51 -2.26
CA GLY A 12 6.25 4.19 -2.83
C GLY A 12 5.13 4.72 -1.93
N MET A 13 4.05 5.22 -2.52
CA MET A 13 2.89 5.67 -1.75
C MET A 13 1.60 5.13 -2.37
N VAL A 14 0.75 4.59 -1.52
CA VAL A 14 -0.58 4.08 -1.85
C VAL A 14 -1.59 4.89 -1.04
N PHE A 15 -2.48 5.58 -1.74
CA PHE A 15 -3.49 6.46 -1.16
C PHE A 15 -4.82 5.72 -0.94
N GLN A 16 -5.68 6.29 -0.12
CA GLN A 16 -7.08 5.89 0.03
C GLN A 16 -7.81 5.88 -1.32
N GLN A 17 -7.60 6.90 -2.15
CA GLN A 17 -8.07 6.95 -3.53
C GLN A 17 -7.02 6.30 -4.43
N PHE A 18 -7.46 5.46 -5.36
CA PHE A 18 -6.59 4.62 -6.19
C PHE A 18 -5.66 5.42 -7.11
N ASN A 19 -6.10 6.62 -7.55
CA ASN A 19 -5.35 7.55 -8.41
C ASN A 19 -4.76 6.90 -9.66
N LEU A 20 -5.47 5.94 -10.27
CA LEU A 20 -5.07 5.37 -11.54
C LEU A 20 -5.36 6.34 -12.68
N PHE A 21 -4.50 6.32 -13.69
CA PHE A 21 -4.70 7.09 -14.91
C PHE A 21 -5.80 6.43 -15.76
N PRO A 22 -6.99 7.04 -15.92
CA PRO A 22 -8.14 6.39 -16.56
C PRO A 22 -7.97 6.21 -18.07
N ASN A 23 -7.08 6.97 -18.69
CA ASN A 23 -6.76 6.94 -20.11
C ASN A 23 -5.65 5.94 -20.48
N LEU A 24 -5.10 5.24 -19.50
CA LEU A 24 -4.08 4.21 -19.67
C LEU A 24 -4.66 2.85 -19.27
N SER A 25 -4.23 1.77 -19.92
CA SER A 25 -4.55 0.42 -19.46
C SER A 25 -3.91 0.13 -18.10
N VAL A 26 -4.32 -0.96 -17.47
CA VAL A 26 -3.77 -1.42 -16.18
C VAL A 26 -2.25 -1.59 -16.28
N ILE A 27 -1.76 -2.29 -17.29
CA ILE A 27 -0.31 -2.50 -17.46
C ILE A 27 0.44 -1.21 -17.75
N GLU A 28 -0.13 -0.29 -18.54
CA GLU A 28 0.48 1.01 -18.82
C GLU A 28 0.55 1.90 -17.59
N ASN A 29 -0.43 1.84 -16.68
CA ASN A 29 -0.36 2.50 -15.38
C ASN A 29 0.88 2.08 -14.59
N ILE A 30 1.23 0.79 -14.62
CA ILE A 30 2.37 0.24 -13.88
C ILE A 30 3.69 0.57 -14.58
N LYS A 31 3.73 0.51 -15.92
CA LYS A 31 4.93 0.76 -16.74
C LYS A 31 5.38 2.21 -16.77
N LEU A 32 4.45 3.15 -16.58
CA LEU A 32 4.69 4.59 -16.84
C LEU A 32 5.91 5.13 -16.08
N ALA A 33 5.93 4.99 -14.78
CA ALA A 33 6.99 5.55 -13.93
C ALA A 33 8.35 4.85 -14.14
N PRO A 34 8.47 3.52 -14.20
CA PRO A 34 9.72 2.84 -14.54
C PRO A 34 10.31 3.27 -15.88
N LYS A 35 9.48 3.43 -16.91
CA LYS A 35 9.94 3.91 -18.21
C LYS A 35 10.42 5.36 -18.17
N LYS A 36 9.65 6.24 -17.54
CA LYS A 36 9.93 7.70 -17.50
C LYS A 36 11.11 8.04 -16.59
N LEU A 37 11.14 7.47 -15.39
CA LEU A 37 12.04 7.89 -14.31
C LEU A 37 13.25 6.96 -14.15
N ARG A 38 13.07 5.63 -14.31
CA ARG A 38 14.16 4.64 -14.21
C ARG A 38 14.78 4.30 -15.58
N LYS A 39 14.25 4.89 -16.68
CA LYS A 39 14.72 4.66 -18.03
C LYS A 39 14.69 3.18 -18.47
N PHE A 40 13.75 2.40 -17.93
CA PHE A 40 13.59 1.01 -18.36
C PHE A 40 13.14 0.95 -19.81
N SER A 41 13.68 -0.03 -20.55
CA SER A 41 13.14 -0.38 -21.87
C SER A 41 11.69 -0.85 -21.75
N ASP A 42 10.93 -0.74 -22.83
CA ASP A 42 9.53 -1.21 -22.81
C ASP A 42 9.43 -2.69 -22.46
N GLN A 43 10.33 -3.51 -22.99
CA GLN A 43 10.40 -4.92 -22.70
C GLN A 43 10.64 -5.20 -21.19
N LYS A 44 11.61 -4.49 -20.57
CA LYS A 44 11.89 -4.63 -19.13
C LYS A 44 10.70 -4.18 -18.28
N ALA A 45 10.10 -3.04 -18.62
CA ALA A 45 8.93 -2.51 -17.90
C ALA A 45 7.72 -3.43 -18.03
N THR A 46 7.49 -4.00 -19.22
CA THR A 46 6.40 -4.96 -19.46
C THR A 46 6.60 -6.25 -18.65
N LYS A 47 7.80 -6.81 -18.65
CA LYS A 47 8.12 -8.02 -17.85
C LYS A 47 7.87 -7.78 -16.36
N LEU A 48 8.35 -6.66 -15.83
CA LEU A 48 8.15 -6.27 -14.43
C LEU A 48 6.66 -6.08 -14.12
N ALA A 49 5.93 -5.33 -14.96
CA ALA A 49 4.52 -5.05 -14.75
C ALA A 49 3.67 -6.33 -14.75
N ARG A 50 3.94 -7.28 -15.66
CA ARG A 50 3.25 -8.57 -15.70
C ARG A 50 3.53 -9.40 -14.44
N SER A 51 4.78 -9.44 -13.97
CA SER A 51 5.13 -10.13 -12.72
C SER A 51 4.41 -9.52 -11.51
N LEU A 52 4.34 -8.19 -11.42
CA LEU A 52 3.63 -7.51 -10.34
C LEU A 52 2.11 -7.73 -10.41
N LEU A 53 1.54 -7.76 -11.62
CA LEU A 53 0.12 -8.09 -11.81
C LEU A 53 -0.19 -9.53 -11.40
N ASP A 54 0.71 -10.46 -11.67
CA ASP A 54 0.59 -11.84 -11.19
C ASP A 54 0.65 -11.92 -9.67
N ASP A 55 1.61 -11.23 -9.04
CA ASP A 55 1.73 -11.13 -7.57
C ASP A 55 0.45 -10.63 -6.87
N VAL A 56 -0.29 -9.73 -7.54
CA VAL A 56 -1.56 -9.18 -7.01
C VAL A 56 -2.82 -9.87 -7.58
N GLY A 57 -2.65 -10.94 -8.37
CA GLY A 57 -3.74 -11.77 -8.92
C GLY A 57 -4.58 -11.06 -9.98
N LEU A 58 -3.98 -10.22 -10.83
CA LEU A 58 -4.66 -9.42 -11.85
C LEU A 58 -3.96 -9.48 -13.22
N LEU A 59 -3.20 -10.54 -13.50
CA LEU A 59 -2.50 -10.69 -14.78
C LEU A 59 -3.47 -10.74 -15.98
N ASP A 60 -4.65 -11.33 -15.80
CA ASP A 60 -5.73 -11.40 -16.79
C ASP A 60 -6.35 -10.03 -17.11
N LYS A 61 -6.14 -9.02 -16.26
CA LYS A 61 -6.63 -7.64 -16.40
C LYS A 61 -5.58 -6.68 -16.97
N ALA A 62 -4.42 -7.17 -17.42
CA ALA A 62 -3.31 -6.30 -17.87
C ALA A 62 -3.73 -5.25 -18.90
N ASP A 63 -4.53 -5.63 -19.88
CA ASP A 63 -4.96 -4.76 -20.97
C ASP A 63 -6.32 -4.07 -20.72
N ALA A 64 -6.92 -4.30 -19.55
CA ALA A 64 -8.21 -3.71 -19.18
C ALA A 64 -8.08 -2.20 -18.89
N SER A 65 -9.19 -1.47 -19.04
CA SER A 65 -9.32 -0.10 -18.55
C SER A 65 -9.47 -0.09 -17.03
N PRO A 66 -8.85 0.85 -16.29
CA PRO A 66 -9.10 1.02 -14.86
C PRO A 66 -10.58 1.20 -14.51
N ASN A 67 -11.37 1.77 -15.41
CA ASN A 67 -12.80 2.01 -15.18
C ASN A 67 -13.63 0.72 -15.12
N SER A 68 -13.15 -0.38 -15.69
CA SER A 68 -13.81 -1.69 -15.63
C SER A 68 -13.49 -2.51 -14.38
N LEU A 69 -12.60 -2.01 -13.52
CA LEU A 69 -12.14 -2.71 -12.32
C LEU A 69 -13.01 -2.38 -11.10
N SER A 70 -13.16 -3.34 -10.19
CA SER A 70 -13.70 -3.11 -8.85
C SER A 70 -12.76 -2.23 -8.01
N GLY A 71 -13.25 -1.68 -6.89
CA GLY A 71 -12.44 -0.89 -5.96
C GLY A 71 -11.21 -1.65 -5.45
N GLY A 72 -11.39 -2.90 -5.01
CA GLY A 72 -10.30 -3.75 -4.55
C GLY A 72 -9.29 -4.07 -5.65
N GLN A 73 -9.75 -4.30 -6.89
CA GLN A 73 -8.86 -4.49 -8.04
C GLN A 73 -8.05 -3.21 -8.35
N LYS A 74 -8.69 -2.03 -8.35
CA LYS A 74 -8.01 -0.74 -8.53
C LYS A 74 -6.91 -0.53 -7.49
N GLN A 75 -7.21 -0.84 -6.21
CA GLN A 75 -6.24 -0.68 -5.13
C GLN A 75 -5.06 -1.66 -5.29
N ARG A 76 -5.30 -2.91 -5.67
CA ARG A 76 -4.23 -3.87 -5.95
C ARG A 76 -3.34 -3.42 -7.12
N VAL A 77 -3.92 -2.82 -8.17
CA VAL A 77 -3.15 -2.19 -9.26
C VAL A 77 -2.32 -1.01 -8.74
N ALA A 78 -2.89 -0.17 -7.87
CA ALA A 78 -2.17 0.96 -7.28
C ALA A 78 -0.96 0.50 -6.44
N ILE A 79 -1.10 -0.60 -5.69
CA ILE A 79 0.01 -1.23 -4.96
C ILE A 79 1.08 -1.74 -5.94
N ALA A 80 0.69 -2.48 -6.98
CA ALA A 80 1.61 -2.97 -8.02
C ALA A 80 2.35 -1.81 -8.70
N ARG A 81 1.66 -0.72 -9.03
CA ARG A 81 2.26 0.49 -9.60
C ARG A 81 3.31 1.12 -8.68
N ALA A 82 3.03 1.22 -7.38
CA ALA A 82 4.00 1.74 -6.41
C ALA A 82 5.23 0.83 -6.29
N LEU A 83 5.04 -0.48 -6.27
CA LEU A 83 6.12 -1.47 -6.21
C LEU A 83 6.99 -1.48 -7.48
N ALA A 84 6.46 -1.09 -8.64
CA ALA A 84 7.19 -1.08 -9.91
C ALA A 84 8.37 -0.11 -9.93
N MET A 85 8.39 0.86 -9.03
CA MET A 85 9.53 1.76 -8.83
C MET A 85 10.64 1.15 -7.97
N GLU A 86 10.47 -0.09 -7.50
CA GLU A 86 11.42 -0.77 -6.60
C GLU A 86 11.80 0.12 -5.40
N PRO A 87 10.80 0.63 -4.64
CA PRO A 87 11.03 1.58 -3.56
C PRO A 87 11.74 0.91 -2.37
N LYS A 88 12.44 1.72 -1.58
CA LYS A 88 13.02 1.28 -0.29
C LYS A 88 12.01 1.26 0.84
N ILE A 89 10.98 2.10 0.74
CA ILE A 89 9.93 2.27 1.75
C ILE A 89 8.59 2.38 1.02
N MET A 90 7.57 1.72 1.57
CA MET A 90 6.17 1.88 1.13
C MET A 90 5.36 2.59 2.21
N LEU A 91 4.62 3.62 1.79
CA LEU A 91 3.66 4.33 2.63
C LEU A 91 2.24 3.94 2.19
N PHE A 92 1.40 3.55 3.14
CA PHE A 92 -0.02 3.25 2.92
C PHE A 92 -0.87 4.19 3.76
N ASP A 93 -1.70 4.98 3.11
CA ASP A 93 -2.62 5.91 3.75
C ASP A 93 -4.05 5.37 3.64
N GLU A 94 -4.52 4.70 4.69
CA GLU A 94 -5.82 4.05 4.78
C GLU A 94 -6.21 3.24 3.51
N PRO A 95 -5.43 2.23 3.12
CA PRO A 95 -5.55 1.57 1.81
C PRO A 95 -6.87 0.83 1.58
N THR A 96 -7.69 0.66 2.61
CA THR A 96 -8.97 -0.08 2.56
C THR A 96 -10.20 0.77 2.82
N SER A 97 -10.05 2.04 3.24
CA SER A 97 -11.18 2.87 3.71
C SER A 97 -12.20 3.24 2.62
N ALA A 98 -11.80 3.19 1.34
CA ALA A 98 -12.68 3.44 0.20
C ALA A 98 -13.26 2.14 -0.43
N LEU A 99 -13.14 0.99 0.27
CA LEU A 99 -13.54 -0.32 -0.25
C LEU A 99 -14.77 -0.85 0.46
N ASP A 100 -15.56 -1.62 -0.28
CA ASP A 100 -16.60 -2.45 0.30
C ASP A 100 -16.00 -3.55 1.19
N PRO A 101 -16.64 -3.93 2.30
CA PRO A 101 -16.10 -4.90 3.26
C PRO A 101 -15.63 -6.23 2.64
N GLU A 102 -16.32 -6.71 1.61
CA GLU A 102 -15.98 -7.95 0.92
C GLU A 102 -14.65 -7.88 0.13
N MET A 103 -14.21 -6.67 -0.23
CA MET A 103 -12.99 -6.46 -1.01
C MET A 103 -11.75 -6.19 -0.14
N ILE A 104 -11.94 -5.88 1.15
CA ILE A 104 -10.87 -5.51 2.08
C ILE A 104 -9.85 -6.65 2.22
N GLY A 105 -10.32 -7.88 2.37
CA GLY A 105 -9.48 -9.06 2.58
C GLY A 105 -8.42 -9.24 1.51
N GLU A 106 -8.80 -9.14 0.23
CA GLU A 106 -7.88 -9.31 -0.91
C GLU A 106 -6.76 -8.26 -0.94
N VAL A 107 -7.08 -7.01 -0.59
CA VAL A 107 -6.09 -5.93 -0.53
C VAL A 107 -5.13 -6.12 0.64
N LEU A 108 -5.65 -6.48 1.81
CA LEU A 108 -4.81 -6.77 2.98
C LEU A 108 -3.89 -7.98 2.73
N ASP A 109 -4.34 -9.00 2.01
CA ASP A 109 -3.53 -10.15 1.64
C ASP A 109 -2.34 -9.77 0.76
N VAL A 110 -2.53 -8.86 -0.18
CA VAL A 110 -1.43 -8.30 -0.98
C VAL A 110 -0.42 -7.58 -0.07
N ILE A 111 -0.88 -6.73 0.85
CA ILE A 111 0.01 -6.01 1.76
C ILE A 111 0.75 -6.99 2.69
N ARG A 112 0.10 -8.07 3.17
CA ARG A 112 0.76 -9.16 3.93
C ARG A 112 1.90 -9.80 3.13
N LYS A 113 1.67 -10.08 1.85
CA LYS A 113 2.72 -10.65 0.97
C LYS A 113 3.91 -9.70 0.84
N VAL A 114 3.66 -8.39 0.69
CA VAL A 114 4.71 -7.36 0.63
C VAL A 114 5.50 -7.31 1.96
N ALA A 115 4.80 -7.36 3.11
CA ALA A 115 5.43 -7.43 4.43
C ALA A 115 6.34 -8.65 4.58
N LYS A 116 5.86 -9.83 4.19
CA LYS A 116 6.62 -11.08 4.24
C LYS A 116 7.88 -11.08 3.37
N LYS A 117 7.89 -10.29 2.29
CA LYS A 117 9.08 -10.07 1.45
C LYS A 117 10.12 -9.12 2.10
N GLY A 118 9.89 -8.63 3.32
CA GLY A 118 10.81 -7.77 4.08
C GLY A 118 10.77 -6.28 3.70
N MET A 119 9.72 -5.83 3.02
CA MET A 119 9.55 -4.41 2.68
C MET A 119 9.37 -3.56 3.93
N THR A 120 10.15 -2.48 4.05
CA THR A 120 9.91 -1.47 5.08
C THR A 120 8.64 -0.68 4.74
N MET A 121 7.69 -0.64 5.68
CA MET A 121 6.39 -0.02 5.44
C MET A 121 5.97 0.86 6.60
N VAL A 122 5.28 1.95 6.29
CA VAL A 122 4.47 2.73 7.25
C VAL A 122 3.02 2.64 6.77
N ILE A 123 2.13 2.18 7.63
CA ILE A 123 0.73 1.93 7.28
C ILE A 123 -0.16 2.70 8.27
N VAL A 124 -0.97 3.63 7.74
CA VAL A 124 -2.09 4.22 8.47
C VAL A 124 -3.32 3.35 8.20
N THR A 125 -3.93 2.79 9.24
CA THR A 125 -5.07 1.89 9.08
C THR A 125 -5.94 1.86 10.33
N HIS A 126 -7.21 1.54 10.14
CA HIS A 126 -8.16 1.19 11.21
C HIS A 126 -8.44 -0.32 11.26
N GLU A 127 -7.78 -1.12 10.42
CA GLU A 127 -7.88 -2.58 10.42
C GLU A 127 -7.01 -3.17 11.55
N MET A 128 -7.54 -3.20 12.78
CA MET A 128 -6.77 -3.53 13.98
C MET A 128 -6.21 -4.96 13.97
N LYS A 129 -6.99 -5.94 13.47
CA LYS A 129 -6.51 -7.32 13.35
C LYS A 129 -5.30 -7.42 12.43
N PHE A 130 -5.37 -6.76 11.29
CA PHE A 130 -4.28 -6.69 10.32
C PHE A 130 -3.05 -5.96 10.89
N ALA A 131 -3.25 -4.81 11.54
CA ALA A 131 -2.17 -4.05 12.18
C ALA A 131 -1.44 -4.88 13.25
N ARG A 132 -2.18 -5.68 14.03
CA ARG A 132 -1.63 -6.61 15.02
C ARG A 132 -0.78 -7.71 14.38
N GLU A 133 -1.25 -8.25 13.26
CA GLU A 133 -0.62 -9.39 12.58
C GLU A 133 0.70 -9.01 11.89
N VAL A 134 0.72 -7.86 11.20
CA VAL A 134 1.86 -7.47 10.36
C VAL A 134 2.77 -6.43 10.98
N GLY A 135 2.28 -5.68 11.95
CA GLY A 135 3.03 -4.59 12.58
C GLY A 135 4.15 -5.10 13.48
N THR A 136 5.34 -4.55 13.30
CA THR A 136 6.47 -4.74 14.23
C THR A 136 6.51 -3.64 15.29
N ARG A 137 5.96 -2.48 14.96
CA ARG A 137 5.81 -1.31 15.83
C ARG A 137 4.46 -0.66 15.56
N MET A 138 3.78 -0.22 16.60
CA MET A 138 2.52 0.50 16.53
C MET A 138 2.65 1.84 17.24
N ILE A 139 2.09 2.86 16.60
CA ILE A 139 1.98 4.22 17.13
C ILE A 139 0.50 4.57 17.14
N PHE A 140 -0.02 5.01 18.28
CA PHE A 140 -1.37 5.53 18.40
C PHE A 140 -1.32 7.06 18.54
N LEU A 141 -2.00 7.73 17.60
CA LEU A 141 -2.07 9.19 17.51
C LEU A 141 -3.43 9.67 18.01
N ASP A 142 -3.44 10.73 18.80
CA ASP A 142 -4.64 11.47 19.15
C ASP A 142 -4.33 12.98 19.19
N LYS A 143 -5.19 13.79 18.58
CA LYS A 143 -5.04 15.26 18.49
C LYS A 143 -3.67 15.74 18.00
N GLY A 144 -3.04 14.98 17.10
CA GLY A 144 -1.72 15.34 16.54
C GLY A 144 -0.53 14.93 17.42
N GLU A 145 -0.76 14.26 18.54
CA GLU A 145 0.29 13.79 19.46
C GLU A 145 0.39 12.28 19.48
N ILE A 146 1.61 11.76 19.65
CA ILE A 146 1.85 10.33 19.87
C ILE A 146 1.57 10.02 21.34
N ILE A 147 0.49 9.31 21.61
CA ILE A 147 0.09 8.97 22.97
C ILE A 147 0.42 7.53 23.38
N GLU A 148 0.60 6.63 22.39
CA GLU A 148 1.14 5.28 22.62
C GLU A 148 2.16 4.92 21.56
N ASN A 149 3.19 4.17 21.95
CA ASN A 149 4.23 3.67 21.07
C ASN A 149 4.83 2.39 21.64
N GLY A 150 4.81 1.31 20.88
CA GLY A 150 5.32 0.01 21.30
C GLY A 150 5.08 -1.08 20.27
N THR A 151 5.17 -2.34 20.68
CA THR A 151 4.68 -3.45 19.84
C THR A 151 3.16 -3.41 19.77
N PRO A 152 2.54 -4.01 18.73
CA PRO A 152 1.08 -4.09 18.66
C PRO A 152 0.45 -4.68 19.94
N ALA A 153 1.05 -5.72 20.51
CA ALA A 153 0.57 -6.31 21.76
C ALA A 153 0.64 -5.32 22.95
N GLN A 154 1.73 -4.55 23.07
CA GLN A 154 1.85 -3.56 24.14
C GLN A 154 0.81 -2.45 24.01
N VAL A 155 0.60 -1.95 22.80
CA VAL A 155 -0.31 -0.82 22.56
C VAL A 155 -1.77 -1.25 22.62
N MET A 156 -2.11 -2.44 22.12
CA MET A 156 -3.51 -2.90 22.03
C MET A 156 -4.00 -3.62 23.29
N ASP A 157 -3.15 -4.46 23.88
CA ASP A 157 -3.57 -5.30 25.02
C ASP A 157 -3.26 -4.65 26.37
N HIS A 158 -2.23 -3.80 26.42
CA HIS A 158 -1.77 -3.13 27.64
C HIS A 158 -1.60 -1.62 27.44
N PRO A 159 -2.62 -0.91 26.90
CA PRO A 159 -2.55 0.53 26.68
C PRO A 159 -2.37 1.28 28.01
N LYS A 160 -1.53 2.31 28.01
CA LYS A 160 -1.21 3.10 29.20
C LYS A 160 -2.19 4.26 29.38
N THR A 161 -2.60 4.88 28.28
CA THR A 161 -3.45 6.07 28.30
C THR A 161 -4.94 5.70 28.33
N GLU A 162 -5.75 6.49 29.05
CA GLU A 162 -7.20 6.28 29.11
C GLU A 162 -7.86 6.37 27.71
N ARG A 163 -7.31 7.19 26.83
CA ARG A 163 -7.80 7.33 25.47
C ARG A 163 -7.61 6.05 24.64
N ALA A 164 -6.42 5.44 24.73
CA ALA A 164 -6.12 4.18 24.07
C ALA A 164 -6.93 3.02 24.67
N LYS A 165 -7.05 2.93 26.01
CA LYS A 165 -7.90 1.94 26.68
C LYS A 165 -9.33 1.98 26.13
N LYS A 166 -9.94 3.18 26.03
CA LYS A 166 -11.29 3.36 25.48
C LYS A 166 -11.39 2.98 24.00
N PHE A 167 -10.32 3.16 23.24
CA PHE A 167 -10.30 2.85 21.81
C PHE A 167 -10.20 1.34 21.57
N PHE A 168 -9.32 0.64 22.26
CA PHE A 168 -9.08 -0.78 22.07
C PHE A 168 -10.01 -1.70 22.88
N ALA A 169 -10.79 -1.18 23.84
CA ALA A 169 -11.76 -1.94 24.62
C ALA A 169 -13.05 -2.34 23.85
N LYS A 170 -13.11 -2.06 22.53
CA LYS A 170 -14.29 -2.33 21.67
C LYS A 170 -14.19 -3.67 20.96
#